data_eebe85791f64cd4f7a1b9ae3d9fe6865
#
_entry.id   eebe85791f64cd4f7a1b9ae3d9fe6865
#
_cell.length_a   1.000
_cell.length_b   1.000
_cell.length_c   1.000
_cell.angle_alpha   90.00
_cell.angle_beta   90.00
_cell.angle_gamma   90.00
#
_symmetry.space_group_name_H-M   'P 1'
#
loop_
_entity.id
_entity.type
_entity.pdbx_description
1 polymer ?
#
loop_
_entity_poly.entity_id
_entity_poly.type
_entity_poly.pdbx_seq_one_letter_code
_entity_poly.pdbx_strand_id
1 'polypeptide(L)'
;MYKLRFTFLLFVCIQSFAQDSLVNIIPTQNNFKSLSDSSIKINKKGNAFFEYSKKKEKFISYFQIGAYSLSSASLYYFWYKDNPSSNFHFFNDNEEYLQVDKASHVYATYTSGNMSMQMWKWAGVPKKKYVWLGGMTGLAYLTVVEIMDGFNTKWGFSIGDYTANVLGTGLLIGQELAWDEQRIQVKYSTHYQTYQPEDLERFAINVLGKDKTNRMFKDYNPQTYWLSANIKSFFKNLKVPAWLNIAVGYGADNIVGSKHINYLDANGVNTNMDYLLPRYRQWYLAPDIDLTRIKTKSKFLKTALFVLNSFKFPTPSLELSQGSLKWNWIHF
;
A
#
# COMPACT_ATOMS: atom_id res chain seq x y z
N MET A 1 12.37 -7.30 8.59
CA MET A 1 11.19 -6.55 8.14
C MET A 1 11.47 -5.42 7.14
N TYR A 2 12.67 -4.95 6.98
CA TYR A 2 12.98 -3.70 6.29
C TYR A 2 13.09 -3.75 4.77
N LYS A 3 13.26 -4.89 4.16
CA LYS A 3 13.46 -5.05 2.72
C LYS A 3 12.18 -5.43 1.98
N LEU A 4 11.14 -5.91 2.64
CA LEU A 4 9.84 -6.23 2.03
C LEU A 4 9.26 -5.06 1.24
N ARG A 5 9.49 -3.84 1.72
CA ARG A 5 8.96 -2.61 1.14
C ARG A 5 9.73 -2.12 -0.08
N PHE A 6 11.06 -2.28 -0.11
CA PHE A 6 11.83 -2.01 -1.33
C PHE A 6 11.40 -2.96 -2.44
N THR A 7 11.20 -4.23 -2.11
CA THR A 7 10.70 -5.24 -3.04
C THR A 7 9.27 -4.94 -3.45
N PHE A 8 8.42 -4.44 -2.51
CA PHE A 8 7.06 -4.01 -2.82
C PHE A 8 7.05 -2.77 -3.72
N LEU A 9 7.89 -1.78 -3.47
CA LEU A 9 8.00 -0.59 -4.33
C LEU A 9 8.55 -0.95 -5.72
N LEU A 10 9.56 -1.82 -5.78
CA LEU A 10 10.07 -2.38 -7.03
C LEU A 10 8.97 -3.16 -7.75
N PHE A 11 8.16 -3.92 -7.01
CA PHE A 11 7.02 -4.67 -7.52
C PHE A 11 5.90 -3.73 -8.03
N VAL A 12 5.58 -2.67 -7.30
CA VAL A 12 4.65 -1.61 -7.73
C VAL A 12 5.19 -0.92 -8.98
N CYS A 13 6.48 -0.56 -9.02
CA CYS A 13 7.12 0.03 -10.20
C CYS A 13 7.13 -0.94 -11.39
N ILE A 14 7.48 -2.20 -11.20
CA ILE A 14 7.50 -3.22 -12.27
C ILE A 14 6.09 -3.45 -12.81
N GLN A 15 5.06 -3.51 -11.96
CA GLN A 15 3.67 -3.60 -12.40
C GLN A 15 3.22 -2.35 -13.15
N SER A 16 3.77 -1.18 -12.82
CA SER A 16 3.45 0.10 -13.48
C SER A 16 3.91 0.13 -14.94
N PHE A 17 5.08 -0.43 -15.26
CA PHE A 17 5.57 -0.52 -16.65
C PHE A 17 4.71 -1.41 -17.55
N ALA A 18 4.01 -2.39 -16.99
CA ALA A 18 3.07 -3.23 -17.75
C ALA A 18 1.74 -2.52 -18.06
N GLN A 19 1.51 -1.36 -17.49
CA GLN A 19 0.22 -0.68 -17.51
C GLN A 19 0.04 0.33 -18.66
N ASP A 20 1.01 0.55 -19.54
CA ASP A 20 0.85 1.48 -20.69
C ASP A 20 -0.42 1.25 -21.53
N SER A 21 -1.13 0.17 -21.25
CA SER A 21 -2.35 -0.25 -21.92
C SER A 21 -3.62 -0.17 -21.07
N LEU A 22 -3.55 0.16 -19.77
CA LEU A 22 -4.65 -0.13 -18.81
C LEU A 22 -5.76 0.92 -18.79
N VAL A 23 -5.63 2.02 -19.50
CA VAL A 23 -6.43 3.17 -19.17
C VAL A 23 -7.44 3.57 -20.22
N ASN A 24 -8.62 2.98 -20.09
CA ASN A 24 -9.86 3.51 -20.68
C ASN A 24 -11.10 2.96 -19.96
N ILE A 25 -11.37 3.32 -18.67
CA ILE A 25 -12.40 2.55 -17.98
C ILE A 25 -13.55 3.35 -17.39
N ILE A 26 -13.63 4.64 -17.47
CA ILE A 26 -14.89 5.32 -17.13
C ILE A 26 -15.19 6.40 -18.17
N PRO A 27 -15.96 6.10 -19.22
CA PRO A 27 -16.60 7.12 -20.00
C PRO A 27 -17.88 7.57 -19.27
N THR A 28 -17.91 8.81 -18.82
CA THR A 28 -19.20 9.49 -18.67
C THR A 28 -19.85 9.60 -20.05
N GLN A 29 -21.15 9.39 -20.14
CA GLN A 29 -21.93 9.26 -21.40
C GLN A 29 -21.65 10.26 -22.52
N ASN A 30 -20.94 11.39 -22.25
CA ASN A 30 -20.76 12.47 -23.19
C ASN A 30 -19.44 12.46 -24.01
N ASN A 31 -18.55 11.45 -23.86
CA ASN A 31 -17.21 11.47 -24.46
C ASN A 31 -16.92 10.32 -25.44
N PHE A 32 -17.93 9.64 -25.97
CA PHE A 32 -17.75 8.44 -26.80
C PHE A 32 -17.15 8.67 -28.23
N LYS A 33 -17.19 9.90 -28.74
CA LYS A 33 -16.75 10.16 -30.13
C LYS A 33 -15.24 10.25 -30.36
N SER A 34 -14.40 10.19 -29.33
CA SER A 34 -12.94 10.37 -29.47
C SER A 34 -12.07 9.15 -29.12
N LEU A 35 -12.66 7.99 -28.85
CA LEU A 35 -11.91 6.78 -28.50
C LEU A 35 -11.66 5.93 -29.74
N SER A 36 -10.51 6.10 -30.38
CA SER A 36 -10.04 5.30 -31.52
C SER A 36 -9.43 3.94 -31.13
N ASP A 37 -9.66 3.43 -29.90
CA ASP A 37 -9.12 2.15 -29.46
C ASP A 37 -10.09 1.03 -29.83
N SER A 38 -9.77 0.25 -30.86
CA SER A 38 -10.58 -0.87 -31.38
C SER A 38 -10.79 -2.00 -30.36
N SER A 39 -10.10 -1.96 -29.21
CA SER A 39 -10.22 -2.98 -28.16
C SER A 39 -11.34 -2.68 -27.15
N ILE A 40 -11.96 -1.50 -27.19
CA ILE A 40 -13.04 -1.11 -26.28
C ILE A 40 -14.38 -1.31 -26.97
N LYS A 41 -15.26 -2.08 -26.37
CA LYS A 41 -16.65 -2.30 -26.82
C LYS A 41 -17.63 -1.75 -25.79
N ILE A 42 -18.81 -1.40 -26.24
CA ILE A 42 -19.91 -0.93 -25.42
C ILE A 42 -20.96 -2.04 -25.36
N ASN A 43 -21.38 -2.40 -24.14
CA ASN A 43 -22.46 -3.36 -23.96
C ASN A 43 -23.85 -2.71 -24.18
N LYS A 44 -24.91 -3.53 -24.22
CA LYS A 44 -26.30 -3.08 -24.39
C LYS A 44 -26.77 -2.09 -23.31
N LYS A 45 -26.08 -1.99 -22.18
CA LYS A 45 -26.35 -1.05 -21.07
C LYS A 45 -25.50 0.24 -21.16
N GLY A 46 -24.76 0.44 -22.25
CA GLY A 46 -23.90 1.62 -22.45
C GLY A 46 -22.56 1.60 -21.67
N ASN A 47 -22.21 0.47 -21.04
CA ASN A 47 -20.95 0.34 -20.31
C ASN A 47 -19.81 -0.07 -21.24
N ALA A 48 -18.71 0.64 -21.18
CA ALA A 48 -17.49 0.29 -21.91
C ALA A 48 -16.78 -0.90 -21.23
N PHE A 49 -16.26 -1.82 -22.02
CA PHE A 49 -15.45 -2.94 -21.56
C PHE A 49 -14.36 -3.27 -22.58
N PHE A 50 -13.27 -3.88 -22.12
CA PHE A 50 -12.24 -4.38 -23.00
C PHE A 50 -12.68 -5.70 -23.63
N GLU A 51 -12.41 -5.86 -24.92
CA GLU A 51 -12.59 -7.14 -25.59
C GLU A 51 -11.56 -8.14 -25.05
N TYR A 52 -12.03 -9.38 -24.78
CA TYR A 52 -11.16 -10.44 -24.30
C TYR A 52 -10.01 -10.72 -25.27
N SER A 53 -8.81 -10.79 -24.76
CA SER A 53 -7.60 -11.11 -25.52
C SER A 53 -6.78 -12.18 -24.82
N LYS A 54 -6.74 -13.37 -25.40
CA LYS A 54 -5.92 -14.49 -24.90
C LYS A 54 -4.42 -14.14 -24.87
N LYS A 55 -3.95 -13.27 -25.78
CA LYS A 55 -2.56 -12.79 -25.80
C LYS A 55 -2.25 -11.94 -24.57
N LYS A 56 -3.16 -11.00 -24.22
CA LYS A 56 -3.02 -10.17 -23.02
C LYS A 56 -3.11 -11.03 -21.74
N GLU A 57 -4.05 -11.97 -21.69
CA GLU A 57 -4.19 -12.90 -20.55
C GLU A 57 -2.89 -13.69 -20.30
N LYS A 58 -2.30 -14.28 -21.34
CA LYS A 58 -1.02 -14.98 -21.25
C LYS A 58 0.11 -14.04 -20.81
N PHE A 59 0.18 -12.85 -21.40
CA PHE A 59 1.17 -11.85 -21.02
C PHE A 59 1.09 -11.52 -19.52
N ILE A 60 -0.11 -11.24 -19.00
CA ILE A 60 -0.31 -10.92 -17.57
C ILE A 60 0.12 -12.10 -16.70
N SER A 61 -0.28 -13.34 -17.07
CA SER A 61 0.10 -14.54 -16.31
C SER A 61 1.62 -14.69 -16.21
N TYR A 62 2.34 -14.64 -17.33
CA TYR A 62 3.80 -14.77 -17.33
C TYR A 62 4.50 -13.60 -16.63
N PHE A 63 4.00 -12.38 -16.86
CA PHE A 63 4.52 -11.19 -16.21
C PHE A 63 4.38 -11.26 -14.68
N GLN A 64 3.20 -11.64 -14.18
CA GLN A 64 2.97 -11.76 -12.73
C GLN A 64 3.81 -12.89 -12.13
N ILE A 65 3.87 -14.07 -12.76
CA ILE A 65 4.72 -15.15 -12.29
C ILE A 65 6.18 -14.69 -12.23
N GLY A 66 6.70 -14.08 -13.30
CA GLY A 66 8.07 -13.56 -13.32
C GLY A 66 8.33 -12.50 -12.26
N ALA A 67 7.43 -11.52 -12.11
CA ALA A 67 7.56 -10.45 -11.13
C ALA A 67 7.52 -10.97 -9.68
N TYR A 68 6.59 -11.87 -9.35
CA TYR A 68 6.52 -12.48 -8.02
C TYR A 68 7.69 -13.40 -7.73
N SER A 69 8.15 -14.19 -8.70
CA SER A 69 9.32 -15.05 -8.54
C SER A 69 10.59 -14.20 -8.30
N LEU A 70 10.78 -13.13 -9.09
CA LEU A 70 11.90 -12.21 -8.90
C LEU A 70 11.84 -11.51 -7.55
N SER A 71 10.63 -11.06 -7.16
CA SER A 71 10.40 -10.43 -5.85
C SER A 71 10.73 -11.39 -4.71
N SER A 72 10.26 -12.64 -4.77
CA SER A 72 10.55 -13.67 -3.76
C SER A 72 12.04 -14.03 -3.70
N ALA A 73 12.69 -14.16 -4.85
CA ALA A 73 14.14 -14.42 -4.93
C ALA A 73 14.95 -13.24 -4.34
N SER A 74 14.56 -12.01 -4.64
CA SER A 74 15.18 -10.81 -4.08
C SER A 74 14.96 -10.74 -2.56
N LEU A 75 13.75 -11.06 -2.11
CA LEU A 75 13.41 -11.12 -0.70
C LEU A 75 14.28 -12.16 0.01
N TYR A 76 14.39 -13.38 -0.54
CA TYR A 76 15.26 -14.42 0.01
C TYR A 76 16.71 -13.95 0.07
N TYR A 77 17.26 -13.47 -1.04
CA TYR A 77 18.66 -13.04 -1.13
C TYR A 77 19.01 -11.91 -0.16
N PHE A 78 18.15 -10.91 -0.03
CA PHE A 78 18.42 -9.75 0.80
C PHE A 78 18.01 -9.93 2.27
N TRP A 79 17.20 -10.94 2.62
CA TRP A 79 16.58 -11.05 3.94
C TRP A 79 16.82 -12.36 4.67
N TYR A 80 16.64 -13.46 3.93
CA TYR A 80 16.60 -14.77 4.59
C TYR A 80 17.94 -15.47 4.54
N LYS A 81 18.77 -15.25 3.53
CA LYS A 81 20.03 -15.99 3.33
C LYS A 81 21.00 -15.89 4.50
N ASP A 82 21.03 -14.74 5.19
CA ASP A 82 21.95 -14.46 6.28
C ASP A 82 21.36 -14.75 7.67
N ASN A 83 20.10 -15.19 7.72
CA ASN A 83 19.44 -15.57 8.97
C ASN A 83 19.25 -17.09 8.99
N PRO A 84 19.53 -17.76 10.13
CA PRO A 84 19.33 -19.20 10.24
C PRO A 84 17.87 -19.58 10.00
N SER A 85 17.64 -20.71 9.34
CA SER A 85 16.29 -21.30 9.28
C SER A 85 15.96 -22.02 10.60
N SER A 86 14.67 -22.08 10.90
CA SER A 86 14.11 -22.78 12.05
C SER A 86 13.01 -23.74 11.62
N ASN A 87 12.52 -24.55 12.53
CA ASN A 87 11.23 -25.20 12.35
C ASN A 87 10.14 -24.16 12.25
N PHE A 88 9.08 -24.44 11.48
CA PHE A 88 7.94 -23.53 11.35
C PHE A 88 7.36 -23.21 12.72
N HIS A 89 7.18 -21.92 12.98
CA HIS A 89 6.57 -21.43 14.22
C HIS A 89 5.74 -20.17 13.99
N PHE A 90 4.77 -19.98 14.89
CA PHE A 90 3.97 -18.77 14.96
C PHE A 90 4.64 -17.73 15.85
N PHE A 91 4.46 -16.47 15.49
CA PHE A 91 4.97 -15.35 16.27
C PHE A 91 3.87 -14.31 16.49
N ASN A 92 3.69 -13.88 17.73
CA ASN A 92 2.73 -12.83 18.05
C ASN A 92 3.43 -11.48 18.10
N ASP A 93 3.29 -10.72 17.04
CA ASP A 93 3.83 -9.38 16.86
C ASP A 93 2.78 -8.27 16.98
N ASN A 94 1.58 -8.59 17.53
CA ASN A 94 0.48 -7.62 17.61
C ASN A 94 0.80 -6.39 18.46
N GLU A 95 1.75 -6.46 19.38
CA GLU A 95 2.20 -5.32 20.17
C GLU A 95 3.33 -4.53 19.48
N GLU A 96 3.90 -5.08 18.40
CA GLU A 96 5.01 -4.45 17.72
C GLU A 96 4.56 -3.23 16.92
N TYR A 97 5.41 -2.21 16.90
CA TYR A 97 5.25 -0.97 16.13
C TYR A 97 3.87 -0.29 16.26
N LEU A 98 3.18 -0.49 17.38
CA LEU A 98 1.80 0.01 17.59
C LEU A 98 0.85 -0.31 16.42
N GLN A 99 0.98 -1.48 15.78
CA GLN A 99 0.18 -1.99 14.65
C GLN A 99 0.32 -1.18 13.33
N VAL A 100 1.28 -0.26 13.20
CA VAL A 100 1.58 0.41 11.92
C VAL A 100 1.96 -0.62 10.86
N ASP A 101 2.62 -1.69 11.27
CA ASP A 101 2.95 -2.83 10.43
C ASP A 101 1.69 -3.50 9.84
N LYS A 102 0.67 -3.76 10.67
CA LYS A 102 -0.62 -4.32 10.22
C LYS A 102 -1.31 -3.41 9.21
N ALA A 103 -1.28 -2.08 9.42
CA ALA A 103 -1.77 -1.11 8.44
C ALA A 103 -1.00 -1.19 7.12
N SER A 104 0.32 -1.47 7.18
CA SER A 104 1.14 -1.70 5.99
C SER A 104 0.73 -2.94 5.21
N HIS A 105 0.38 -4.02 5.88
CA HIS A 105 -0.12 -5.26 5.27
C HIS A 105 -1.46 -5.07 4.57
N VAL A 106 -2.40 -4.34 5.20
CA VAL A 106 -3.67 -3.93 4.55
C VAL A 106 -3.39 -3.14 3.27
N TYR A 107 -2.51 -2.13 3.33
CA TYR A 107 -2.13 -1.33 2.16
C TYR A 107 -1.48 -2.18 1.07
N ALA A 108 -0.54 -3.04 1.43
CA ALA A 108 0.20 -3.86 0.49
C ALA A 108 -0.72 -4.82 -0.29
N THR A 109 -1.61 -5.53 0.40
CA THR A 109 -2.54 -6.45 -0.26
C THR A 109 -3.61 -5.74 -1.07
N TYR A 110 -4.17 -4.64 -0.56
CA TYR A 110 -5.11 -3.81 -1.30
C TYR A 110 -4.49 -3.28 -2.60
N THR A 111 -3.32 -2.67 -2.51
CA THR A 111 -2.68 -2.00 -3.66
C THR A 111 -2.21 -2.99 -4.71
N SER A 112 -1.51 -4.06 -4.31
CA SER A 112 -1.04 -5.09 -5.25
C SER A 112 -2.21 -5.86 -5.89
N GLY A 113 -3.25 -6.18 -5.12
CA GLY A 113 -4.47 -6.78 -5.61
C GLY A 113 -5.21 -5.88 -6.60
N ASN A 114 -5.33 -4.58 -6.31
CA ASN A 114 -5.97 -3.61 -7.20
C ASN A 114 -5.21 -3.47 -8.52
N MET A 115 -3.88 -3.35 -8.47
CA MET A 115 -3.04 -3.30 -9.68
C MET A 115 -3.23 -4.56 -10.53
N SER A 116 -3.17 -5.73 -9.92
CA SER A 116 -3.41 -7.00 -10.60
C SER A 116 -4.81 -7.07 -11.20
N MET A 117 -5.83 -6.70 -10.43
CA MET A 117 -7.23 -6.67 -10.88
C MET A 117 -7.42 -5.80 -12.13
N GLN A 118 -6.81 -4.61 -12.16
CA GLN A 118 -6.88 -3.73 -13.34
C GLN A 118 -6.17 -4.33 -14.57
N MET A 119 -5.05 -5.03 -14.38
CA MET A 119 -4.38 -5.74 -15.48
C MET A 119 -5.29 -6.83 -16.09
N TRP A 120 -5.92 -7.65 -15.27
CA TRP A 120 -6.86 -8.68 -15.74
C TRP A 120 -8.09 -8.07 -16.41
N LYS A 121 -8.60 -6.95 -15.88
CA LYS A 121 -9.69 -6.18 -16.50
C LYS A 121 -9.30 -5.66 -17.88
N TRP A 122 -8.07 -5.19 -18.05
CA TRP A 122 -7.52 -4.78 -19.35
C TRP A 122 -7.41 -5.93 -20.37
N ALA A 123 -7.20 -7.17 -19.93
CA ALA A 123 -7.24 -8.34 -20.81
C ALA A 123 -8.67 -8.70 -21.27
N GLY A 124 -9.68 -8.02 -20.74
CA GLY A 124 -11.09 -8.25 -21.09
C GLY A 124 -11.67 -9.52 -20.47
N VAL A 125 -11.04 -10.05 -19.41
CA VAL A 125 -11.59 -11.21 -18.70
C VAL A 125 -12.89 -10.85 -17.98
N PRO A 126 -13.85 -11.79 -17.86
CA PRO A 126 -15.12 -11.54 -17.17
C PRO A 126 -14.95 -11.09 -15.72
N LYS A 127 -15.87 -10.24 -15.22
CA LYS A 127 -15.81 -9.65 -13.88
C LYS A 127 -15.48 -10.67 -12.79
N LYS A 128 -16.22 -11.77 -12.72
CA LYS A 128 -15.99 -12.83 -11.72
C LYS A 128 -14.54 -13.33 -11.73
N LYS A 129 -13.94 -13.47 -12.92
CA LYS A 129 -12.57 -13.97 -13.07
C LYS A 129 -11.55 -12.91 -12.67
N TYR A 130 -11.63 -11.67 -13.16
CA TYR A 130 -10.65 -10.64 -12.84
C TYR A 130 -10.69 -10.21 -11.36
N VAL A 131 -11.86 -10.21 -10.72
CA VAL A 131 -12.01 -9.86 -9.30
C VAL A 131 -11.27 -10.88 -8.42
N TRP A 132 -11.47 -12.18 -8.67
CA TRP A 132 -10.84 -13.21 -7.86
C TRP A 132 -9.37 -13.42 -8.22
N LEU A 133 -9.01 -13.58 -9.48
CA LEU A 133 -7.61 -13.75 -9.88
C LEU A 133 -6.76 -12.53 -9.55
N GLY A 134 -7.26 -11.34 -9.87
CA GLY A 134 -6.54 -10.10 -9.59
C GLY A 134 -6.55 -9.75 -8.11
N GLY A 135 -7.74 -9.74 -7.49
CA GLY A 135 -7.90 -9.32 -6.10
C GLY A 135 -7.16 -10.19 -5.10
N MET A 136 -7.09 -11.52 -5.32
CA MET A 136 -6.40 -12.45 -4.42
C MET A 136 -4.87 -12.45 -4.58
N THR A 137 -4.32 -11.78 -5.61
CA THR A 137 -2.88 -11.84 -5.90
C THR A 137 -2.03 -11.31 -4.75
N GLY A 138 -2.45 -10.19 -4.15
CA GLY A 138 -1.73 -9.60 -3.01
C GLY A 138 -1.73 -10.53 -1.79
N LEU A 139 -2.88 -11.10 -1.46
CA LEU A 139 -3.00 -12.07 -0.36
C LEU A 139 -2.13 -13.30 -0.60
N ALA A 140 -2.19 -13.89 -1.80
CA ALA A 140 -1.40 -15.07 -2.12
C ALA A 140 0.11 -14.79 -1.97
N TYR A 141 0.59 -13.66 -2.49
CA TYR A 141 2.00 -13.29 -2.37
C TYR A 141 2.43 -13.06 -0.93
N LEU A 142 1.69 -12.24 -0.16
CA LEU A 142 2.07 -11.98 1.22
C LEU A 142 1.88 -13.19 2.13
N THR A 143 0.99 -14.12 1.80
CA THR A 143 0.93 -15.41 2.50
C THR A 143 2.21 -16.23 2.31
N VAL A 144 2.82 -16.21 1.11
CA VAL A 144 4.13 -16.85 0.89
C VAL A 144 5.20 -16.19 1.76
N VAL A 145 5.17 -14.86 1.89
CA VAL A 145 6.10 -14.14 2.77
C VAL A 145 5.93 -14.54 4.23
N GLU A 146 4.70 -14.59 4.74
CA GLU A 146 4.41 -15.04 6.11
C GLU A 146 4.88 -16.49 6.36
N ILE A 147 4.72 -17.37 5.36
CA ILE A 147 5.23 -18.74 5.45
C ILE A 147 6.75 -18.76 5.53
N MET A 148 7.43 -17.91 4.75
CA MET A 148 8.90 -17.78 4.81
C MET A 148 9.36 -17.24 6.16
N ASP A 149 8.64 -16.28 6.73
CA ASP A 149 8.90 -15.76 8.08
C ASP A 149 8.69 -16.86 9.14
N GLY A 150 7.70 -17.71 8.95
CA GLY A 150 7.44 -18.86 9.82
C GLY A 150 8.62 -19.84 9.94
N PHE A 151 9.50 -19.92 8.95
CA PHE A 151 10.71 -20.75 8.96
C PHE A 151 11.99 -19.99 9.34
N ASN A 152 11.91 -18.75 9.81
CA ASN A 152 13.06 -17.93 10.12
C ASN A 152 13.22 -17.74 11.63
N THR A 153 14.43 -17.90 12.17
CA THR A 153 14.69 -17.76 13.63
C THR A 153 14.42 -16.37 14.19
N LYS A 154 14.41 -15.35 13.34
CA LYS A 154 14.27 -13.95 13.75
C LYS A 154 12.82 -13.48 13.75
N TRP A 155 11.97 -14.11 12.95
CA TRP A 155 10.56 -13.79 12.79
C TRP A 155 9.74 -15.05 13.07
N GLY A 156 8.55 -15.12 12.62
CA GLY A 156 7.63 -16.25 12.67
C GLY A 156 6.40 -15.91 11.87
N PHE A 157 5.53 -16.88 11.61
CA PHE A 157 4.25 -16.63 10.96
C PHE A 157 3.36 -15.77 11.86
N SER A 158 3.02 -14.55 11.44
CA SER A 158 2.12 -13.68 12.19
C SER A 158 0.67 -13.85 11.75
N ILE A 159 -0.18 -14.31 12.68
CA ILE A 159 -1.64 -14.35 12.47
C ILE A 159 -2.20 -12.93 12.32
N GLY A 160 -1.60 -11.95 13.00
CA GLY A 160 -1.98 -10.54 12.91
C GLY A 160 -1.77 -10.00 11.49
N ASP A 161 -0.61 -10.25 10.89
CA ASP A 161 -0.27 -9.82 9.53
C ASP A 161 -1.11 -10.55 8.49
N TYR A 162 -1.30 -11.86 8.66
CA TYR A 162 -2.19 -12.62 7.78
C TYR A 162 -3.63 -12.08 7.83
N THR A 163 -4.14 -11.73 9.02
CA THR A 163 -5.47 -11.12 9.17
C THR A 163 -5.54 -9.76 8.47
N ALA A 164 -4.52 -8.93 8.63
CA ALA A 164 -4.41 -7.65 7.93
C ALA A 164 -4.39 -7.82 6.40
N ASN A 165 -3.67 -8.86 5.91
CA ASN A 165 -3.65 -9.24 4.50
C ASN A 165 -5.04 -9.62 3.98
N VAL A 166 -5.80 -10.38 4.75
CA VAL A 166 -7.19 -10.75 4.43
C VAL A 166 -8.10 -9.52 4.42
N LEU A 167 -7.95 -8.60 5.38
CA LEU A 167 -8.76 -7.38 5.44
C LEU A 167 -8.53 -6.47 4.24
N GLY A 168 -7.27 -6.23 3.82
CA GLY A 168 -6.96 -5.42 2.64
C GLY A 168 -7.52 -6.02 1.35
N THR A 169 -7.38 -7.33 1.19
CA THR A 169 -7.95 -8.07 0.05
C THR A 169 -9.48 -8.08 0.09
N GLY A 170 -10.08 -8.29 1.25
CA GLY A 170 -11.52 -8.27 1.46
C GLY A 170 -12.16 -6.91 1.13
N LEU A 171 -11.50 -5.81 1.55
CA LEU A 171 -11.91 -4.46 1.22
C LEU A 171 -11.89 -4.22 -0.31
N LEU A 172 -10.84 -4.66 -0.99
CA LEU A 172 -10.72 -4.53 -2.44
C LEU A 172 -11.81 -5.30 -3.19
N ILE A 173 -11.91 -6.60 -2.92
CA ILE A 173 -12.84 -7.52 -3.61
C ILE A 173 -14.29 -7.14 -3.27
N GLY A 174 -14.57 -6.87 -2.00
CA GLY A 174 -15.92 -6.51 -1.55
C GLY A 174 -16.47 -5.29 -2.27
N GLN A 175 -15.67 -4.24 -2.42
CA GLN A 175 -16.06 -3.02 -3.14
C GLN A 175 -16.30 -3.29 -4.64
N GLU A 176 -15.41 -4.02 -5.29
CA GLU A 176 -15.56 -4.34 -6.70
C GLU A 176 -16.80 -5.21 -6.99
N LEU A 177 -17.13 -6.15 -6.08
CA LEU A 177 -18.32 -6.96 -6.19
C LEU A 177 -19.61 -6.17 -5.95
N ALA A 178 -19.61 -5.32 -4.90
CA ALA A 178 -20.80 -4.58 -4.48
C ALA A 178 -21.08 -3.35 -5.36
N TRP A 179 -20.05 -2.65 -5.81
CA TRP A 179 -20.18 -1.33 -6.42
C TRP A 179 -19.59 -1.17 -7.81
N ASP A 180 -18.85 -2.15 -8.31
CA ASP A 180 -18.04 -2.02 -9.55
C ASP A 180 -17.02 -0.86 -9.49
N GLU A 181 -16.67 -0.42 -8.29
CA GLU A 181 -15.95 0.83 -8.04
C GLU A 181 -15.25 0.77 -6.69
N GLN A 182 -14.02 1.28 -6.61
CA GLN A 182 -13.28 1.46 -5.36
C GLN A 182 -13.62 2.83 -4.78
N ARG A 183 -14.62 2.90 -3.90
CA ARG A 183 -15.08 4.15 -3.26
C ARG A 183 -14.22 4.55 -2.07
N ILE A 184 -13.64 3.56 -1.41
CA ILE A 184 -12.69 3.71 -0.30
C ILE A 184 -11.36 3.15 -0.78
N GLN A 185 -10.33 3.97 -0.79
CA GLN A 185 -8.99 3.62 -1.26
C GLN A 185 -8.05 3.55 -0.06
N VAL A 186 -7.17 2.56 -0.04
CA VAL A 186 -6.08 2.49 0.94
C VAL A 186 -4.87 3.18 0.33
N LYS A 187 -4.36 4.20 1.00
CA LYS A 187 -3.23 5.00 0.53
C LYS A 187 -2.12 5.06 1.57
N TYR A 188 -0.96 5.49 1.13
CA TYR A 188 0.24 5.59 1.95
C TYR A 188 0.89 6.95 1.76
N SER A 189 1.42 7.49 2.85
CA SER A 189 2.32 8.65 2.80
C SER A 189 3.49 8.46 3.74
N THR A 190 4.60 9.12 3.45
CA THR A 190 5.80 9.10 4.29
C THR A 190 6.67 10.32 3.99
N HIS A 191 7.51 10.67 4.95
CA HIS A 191 8.53 11.68 4.79
C HIS A 191 9.86 11.20 5.40
N TYR A 192 10.90 11.97 5.28
CA TYR A 192 12.15 11.68 5.95
C TYR A 192 12.13 12.28 7.37
N GLN A 193 12.48 11.48 8.37
CA GLN A 193 12.55 11.91 9.78
C GLN A 193 13.98 11.83 10.30
N THR A 194 14.35 12.81 11.13
CA THR A 194 15.59 12.83 11.92
C THR A 194 15.24 12.85 13.39
N TYR A 195 16.12 12.32 14.22
CA TYR A 195 15.88 12.18 15.64
C TYR A 195 16.79 13.09 16.46
N GLN A 196 16.29 13.54 17.59
CA GLN A 196 17.02 14.30 18.59
C GLN A 196 16.88 13.61 19.95
N PRO A 197 17.90 13.56 20.80
CA PRO A 197 19.26 14.09 20.62
C PRO A 197 20.08 13.29 19.60
N GLU A 198 21.31 13.77 19.28
CA GLU A 198 22.20 13.17 18.27
C GLU A 198 22.50 11.68 18.51
N ASP A 199 22.55 11.25 19.77
CA ASP A 199 22.73 9.82 20.12
C ASP A 199 21.57 8.95 19.64
N LEU A 200 20.34 9.47 19.69
CA LEU A 200 19.16 8.79 19.14
C LEU A 200 19.23 8.71 17.62
N GLU A 201 19.70 9.77 16.95
CA GLU A 201 19.91 9.72 15.50
C GLU A 201 20.98 8.70 15.12
N ARG A 202 22.09 8.61 15.87
CA ARG A 202 23.12 7.57 15.68
C ARG A 202 22.55 6.16 15.85
N PHE A 203 21.72 5.97 16.87
CA PHE A 203 21.03 4.69 17.08
C PHE A 203 20.08 4.37 15.90
N ALA A 204 19.27 5.34 15.49
CA ALA A 204 18.38 5.20 14.34
C ALA A 204 19.16 4.88 13.05
N ILE A 205 20.32 5.51 12.82
CA ILE A 205 21.21 5.17 11.71
C ILE A 205 21.69 3.72 11.78
N ASN A 206 22.04 3.23 12.93
CA ASN A 206 22.51 1.84 13.11
C ASN A 206 21.39 0.83 12.85
N VAL A 207 20.16 1.11 13.30
CA VAL A 207 19.00 0.20 13.14
C VAL A 207 18.37 0.33 11.76
N LEU A 208 18.20 1.54 11.25
CA LEU A 208 17.44 1.85 10.04
C LEU A 208 18.33 2.08 8.80
N GLY A 209 19.63 2.35 9.03
CA GLY A 209 20.62 2.64 7.98
C GLY A 209 20.81 4.14 7.71
N LYS A 210 21.93 4.48 7.08
CA LYS A 210 22.29 5.88 6.72
C LYS A 210 21.52 6.41 5.51
N ASP A 211 21.15 5.53 4.60
CA ASP A 211 20.53 5.92 3.34
C ASP A 211 19.11 6.45 3.57
N LYS A 212 18.88 7.70 3.17
CA LYS A 212 17.61 8.41 3.37
C LYS A 212 16.43 7.66 2.72
N THR A 213 16.62 7.15 1.53
CA THR A 213 15.57 6.41 0.80
C THR A 213 15.22 5.11 1.54
N ASN A 214 16.24 4.36 1.99
CA ASN A 214 16.01 3.18 2.80
C ASN A 214 15.31 3.51 4.12
N ARG A 215 15.68 4.61 4.78
CA ARG A 215 15.04 5.04 6.03
C ARG A 215 13.56 5.36 5.84
N MET A 216 13.18 6.07 4.78
CA MET A 216 11.77 6.37 4.51
C MET A 216 10.89 5.10 4.44
N PHE A 217 11.48 3.96 4.07
CA PHE A 217 10.76 2.68 4.02
C PHE A 217 10.93 1.82 5.27
N LYS A 218 12.01 2.02 6.02
CA LYS A 218 12.31 1.24 7.22
C LYS A 218 11.73 1.83 8.50
N ASP A 219 11.64 3.14 8.53
CA ASP A 219 11.18 3.89 9.68
C ASP A 219 9.66 3.97 9.66
N TYR A 220 9.03 3.42 10.67
CA TYR A 220 7.57 3.45 10.80
C TYR A 220 7.04 4.81 11.29
N ASN A 221 7.89 5.63 11.95
CA ASN A 221 7.45 6.90 12.54
C ASN A 221 6.86 7.88 11.50
N PRO A 222 7.53 8.14 10.36
CA PRO A 222 6.99 9.08 9.37
C PRO A 222 5.93 8.47 8.46
N GLN A 223 5.49 7.23 8.71
CA GLN A 223 4.57 6.52 7.84
C GLN A 223 3.14 6.66 8.31
N THR A 224 2.28 7.10 7.40
CA THR A 224 0.84 7.17 7.64
C THR A 224 0.08 6.35 6.59
N TYR A 225 -0.85 5.53 7.05
CA TYR A 225 -1.74 4.72 6.22
C TYR A 225 -3.14 5.30 6.28
N TRP A 226 -3.78 5.45 5.12
CA TRP A 226 -5.00 6.21 4.95
C TRP A 226 -6.12 5.37 4.37
N LEU A 227 -7.33 5.56 4.92
CA LEU A 227 -8.58 5.18 4.27
C LEU A 227 -9.18 6.44 3.66
N SER A 228 -9.15 6.55 2.35
CA SER A 228 -9.58 7.73 1.57
C SER A 228 -10.89 7.42 0.86
N ALA A 229 -11.98 8.06 1.31
CA ALA A 229 -13.33 7.85 0.80
C ALA A 229 -13.74 8.96 -0.17
N ASN A 230 -14.23 8.57 -1.36
CA ASN A 230 -14.70 9.51 -2.35
C ASN A 230 -16.08 10.04 -2.01
N ILE A 231 -16.19 11.33 -1.70
CA ILE A 231 -17.43 11.98 -1.27
C ILE A 231 -18.53 11.82 -2.33
N LYS A 232 -18.20 12.03 -3.61
CA LYS A 232 -19.18 11.99 -4.69
C LYS A 232 -19.75 10.60 -4.96
N SER A 233 -18.98 9.54 -4.67
CA SER A 233 -19.43 8.15 -4.84
C SER A 233 -20.50 7.76 -3.82
N PHE A 234 -20.48 8.35 -2.62
CA PHE A 234 -21.48 8.10 -1.58
C PHE A 234 -22.64 9.11 -1.66
N PHE A 235 -22.36 10.36 -1.97
CA PHE A 235 -23.32 11.46 -1.99
C PHE A 235 -23.43 12.06 -3.39
N LYS A 236 -24.10 11.36 -4.30
CA LYS A 236 -24.19 11.72 -5.73
C LYS A 236 -24.74 13.12 -6.00
N ASN A 237 -25.63 13.63 -5.13
CA ASN A 237 -26.29 14.92 -5.27
C ASN A 237 -25.45 16.10 -4.78
N LEU A 238 -24.35 15.87 -4.07
CA LEU A 238 -23.48 16.95 -3.61
C LEU A 238 -22.76 17.61 -4.81
N LYS A 239 -22.75 18.94 -4.81
CA LYS A 239 -22.04 19.75 -5.82
C LYS A 239 -20.56 19.89 -5.46
N VAL A 240 -19.84 18.76 -5.36
CA VAL A 240 -18.40 18.72 -5.09
C VAL A 240 -17.65 18.13 -6.29
N PRO A 241 -16.37 18.47 -6.46
CA PRO A 241 -15.53 17.86 -7.49
C PRO A 241 -15.50 16.33 -7.37
N ALA A 242 -15.50 15.63 -8.51
CA ALA A 242 -15.50 14.16 -8.50
C ALA A 242 -14.24 13.56 -7.87
N TRP A 243 -13.12 14.28 -7.91
CA TRP A 243 -11.83 13.87 -7.36
C TRP A 243 -11.66 14.16 -5.86
N LEU A 244 -12.63 14.82 -5.21
CA LEU A 244 -12.52 15.17 -3.79
C LEU A 244 -12.86 13.98 -2.90
N ASN A 245 -11.90 13.61 -2.07
CA ASN A 245 -12.02 12.61 -1.03
C ASN A 245 -11.86 13.23 0.35
N ILE A 246 -12.33 12.51 1.36
CA ILE A 246 -11.96 12.70 2.76
C ILE A 246 -11.20 11.47 3.22
N ALA A 247 -10.11 11.66 3.95
CA ALA A 247 -9.23 10.58 4.38
C ALA A 247 -9.05 10.56 5.89
N VAL A 248 -9.11 9.37 6.47
CA VAL A 248 -8.72 9.10 7.85
C VAL A 248 -7.38 8.36 7.82
N GLY A 249 -6.40 8.89 8.53
CA GLY A 249 -5.04 8.34 8.59
C GLY A 249 -4.72 7.72 9.94
N TYR A 250 -3.86 6.72 9.92
CA TYR A 250 -3.27 6.07 11.08
C TYR A 250 -1.76 6.03 10.96
N GLY A 251 -1.08 6.50 11.99
CA GLY A 251 0.36 6.44 12.16
C GLY A 251 0.72 6.25 13.64
N ALA A 252 2.00 6.21 13.92
CA ALA A 252 2.50 6.22 15.28
C ALA A 252 3.91 6.81 15.33
N ASP A 253 4.31 7.33 16.46
CA ASP A 253 5.60 7.98 16.65
C ASP A 253 6.32 7.48 17.90
N ASN A 254 7.61 7.86 18.01
CA ASN A 254 8.55 7.38 19.02
C ASN A 254 8.81 5.87 18.93
N ILE A 255 8.68 5.28 17.75
CA ILE A 255 8.92 3.87 17.49
C ILE A 255 10.35 3.67 16.99
N VAL A 256 11.31 3.46 17.87
CA VAL A 256 12.72 3.25 17.49
C VAL A 256 13.07 1.76 17.31
N GLY A 257 12.12 0.86 17.56
CA GLY A 257 12.26 -0.59 17.41
C GLY A 257 10.95 -1.33 17.57
N SER A 258 10.97 -2.68 17.48
CA SER A 258 9.75 -3.50 17.50
C SER A 258 9.01 -3.43 18.84
N LYS A 259 9.73 -3.66 19.93
CA LYS A 259 9.16 -3.63 21.30
C LYS A 259 9.96 -2.65 22.18
N HIS A 260 10.40 -3.10 23.32
CA HIS A 260 11.21 -2.32 24.24
C HIS A 260 12.66 -2.31 23.81
N ILE A 261 13.27 -1.13 23.75
CA ILE A 261 14.67 -1.00 23.39
C ILE A 261 15.44 -0.42 24.59
N ASN A 262 16.44 -1.16 24.99
CA ASN A 262 17.48 -0.65 25.87
C ASN A 262 18.60 -0.05 25.02
N TYR A 263 18.86 1.22 25.19
CA TYR A 263 19.91 1.97 24.53
C TYR A 263 21.12 2.10 25.46
N LEU A 264 22.29 1.71 24.96
CA LEU A 264 23.56 2.06 25.62
C LEU A 264 23.98 3.45 25.13
N ASP A 265 23.97 4.40 26.02
CA ASP A 265 24.49 5.74 25.74
C ASP A 265 26.01 5.71 25.54
N ALA A 266 26.59 6.86 25.16
CA ALA A 266 28.04 7.00 24.96
C ALA A 266 28.87 6.71 26.24
N ASN A 267 28.25 6.69 27.41
CA ASN A 267 28.86 6.39 28.70
C ASN A 267 28.64 4.93 29.14
N GLY A 268 28.01 4.11 28.30
CA GLY A 268 27.69 2.70 28.59
C GLY A 268 26.50 2.51 29.54
N VAL A 269 25.70 3.56 29.78
CA VAL A 269 24.49 3.46 30.60
C VAL A 269 23.36 2.87 29.78
N ASN A 270 22.80 1.78 30.28
CA ASN A 270 21.65 1.11 29.66
C ASN A 270 20.35 1.87 30.01
N THR A 271 19.80 2.59 29.05
CA THR A 271 18.61 3.42 29.24
C THR A 271 17.43 2.82 28.50
N ASN A 272 16.31 2.64 29.22
CA ASN A 272 15.06 2.20 28.58
C ASN A 272 14.46 3.35 27.77
N MET A 273 14.43 3.20 26.45
CA MET A 273 13.96 4.24 25.53
C MET A 273 12.46 4.51 25.65
N ASP A 274 11.66 3.53 26.07
CA ASP A 274 10.21 3.75 26.24
C ASP A 274 9.89 4.73 27.38
N TYR A 275 10.79 4.85 28.36
CA TYR A 275 10.66 5.86 29.42
C TYR A 275 11.02 7.25 28.93
N LEU A 276 12.04 7.36 28.05
CA LEU A 276 12.48 8.66 27.51
C LEU A 276 11.58 9.14 26.37
N LEU A 277 11.09 8.21 25.55
CA LEU A 277 10.28 8.49 24.37
C LEU A 277 9.06 7.55 24.37
N PRO A 278 8.01 7.85 25.15
CA PRO A 278 6.81 7.03 25.19
C PRO A 278 6.16 6.99 23.81
N ARG A 279 5.95 5.77 23.31
CA ARG A 279 5.32 5.53 22.01
C ARG A 279 3.85 5.94 22.03
N TYR A 280 3.38 6.54 20.95
CA TYR A 280 1.98 6.95 20.85
C TYR A 280 1.42 6.79 19.46
N ARG A 281 0.10 6.61 19.38
CA ARG A 281 -0.66 6.52 18.13
C ARG A 281 -1.06 7.91 17.67
N GLN A 282 -1.14 8.05 16.35
CA GLN A 282 -1.56 9.28 15.68
C GLN A 282 -2.72 8.94 14.75
N TRP A 283 -3.79 9.72 14.88
CA TRP A 283 -4.95 9.66 14.00
C TRP A 283 -5.08 10.96 13.26
N TYR A 284 -5.39 10.88 11.99
CA TYR A 284 -5.46 12.04 11.12
C TYR A 284 -6.79 12.11 10.40
N LEU A 285 -7.29 13.33 10.19
CA LEU A 285 -8.40 13.64 9.29
C LEU A 285 -7.92 14.70 8.30
N ALA A 286 -8.05 14.42 7.00
CA ALA A 286 -7.52 15.30 5.96
C ALA A 286 -8.39 15.23 4.69
N PRO A 287 -8.44 16.29 3.88
CA PRO A 287 -8.88 16.18 2.49
C PRO A 287 -7.87 15.34 1.71
N ASP A 288 -8.35 14.70 0.64
CA ASP A 288 -7.51 13.93 -0.26
C ASP A 288 -8.00 14.02 -1.71
N ILE A 289 -7.16 13.61 -2.64
CA ILE A 289 -7.43 13.68 -4.07
C ILE A 289 -7.48 12.28 -4.66
N ASP A 290 -8.61 11.91 -5.26
CA ASP A 290 -8.68 10.72 -6.11
C ASP A 290 -8.16 11.06 -7.52
N LEU A 291 -6.89 10.76 -7.74
CA LEU A 291 -6.22 11.03 -9.02
C LEU A 291 -6.83 10.25 -10.18
N THR A 292 -7.46 9.11 -9.91
CA THR A 292 -8.08 8.29 -10.96
C THR A 292 -9.30 8.97 -11.59
N ARG A 293 -9.87 9.97 -10.90
CA ARG A 293 -11.03 10.75 -11.37
C ARG A 293 -10.65 12.03 -12.12
N ILE A 294 -9.36 12.30 -12.25
CA ILE A 294 -8.87 13.43 -13.06
C ILE A 294 -8.99 13.05 -14.54
N LYS A 295 -9.75 13.85 -15.28
CA LYS A 295 -9.99 13.62 -16.71
C LYS A 295 -8.74 13.94 -17.52
N THR A 296 -8.23 12.99 -18.29
CA THR A 296 -7.12 13.18 -19.24
C THR A 296 -7.33 12.31 -20.48
N LYS A 297 -6.84 12.78 -21.63
CA LYS A 297 -6.84 12.02 -22.89
C LYS A 297 -5.58 11.14 -23.04
N SER A 298 -4.52 11.44 -22.29
CA SER A 298 -3.26 10.70 -22.36
C SER A 298 -3.38 9.36 -21.64
N LYS A 299 -3.11 8.26 -22.32
CA LYS A 299 -3.07 6.92 -21.74
C LYS A 299 -1.97 6.83 -20.67
N PHE A 300 -0.78 7.32 -20.98
CA PHE A 300 0.33 7.37 -20.04
C PHE A 300 -0.03 8.12 -18.75
N LEU A 301 -0.58 9.35 -18.88
CA LEU A 301 -0.94 10.14 -17.71
C LEU A 301 -2.01 9.47 -16.86
N LYS A 302 -2.99 8.80 -17.46
CA LYS A 302 -3.97 8.02 -16.72
C LYS A 302 -3.30 6.92 -15.88
N THR A 303 -2.40 6.13 -16.49
CA THR A 303 -1.67 5.08 -15.77
C THR A 303 -0.81 5.67 -14.66
N ALA A 304 -0.10 6.74 -14.93
CA ALA A 304 0.68 7.44 -13.91
C ALA A 304 -0.21 7.92 -12.75
N LEU A 305 -1.34 8.54 -13.05
CA LEU A 305 -2.32 8.97 -12.02
C LEU A 305 -2.88 7.80 -11.23
N PHE A 306 -3.14 6.66 -11.87
CA PHE A 306 -3.59 5.45 -11.17
C PHE A 306 -2.53 4.94 -10.18
N VAL A 307 -1.27 4.85 -10.60
CA VAL A 307 -0.16 4.41 -9.73
C VAL A 307 0.08 5.41 -8.61
N LEU A 308 0.16 6.69 -8.93
CA LEU A 308 0.36 7.76 -7.95
C LEU A 308 -0.82 7.85 -6.95
N ASN A 309 -1.99 7.39 -7.33
CA ASN A 309 -3.16 7.37 -6.46
C ASN A 309 -3.03 6.40 -5.28
N SER A 310 -2.05 5.49 -5.30
CA SER A 310 -1.69 4.66 -4.14
C SER A 310 -1.03 5.47 -3.02
N PHE A 311 -0.61 6.69 -3.32
CA PHE A 311 0.00 7.60 -2.37
C PHE A 311 -0.97 8.73 -2.04
N LYS A 312 -0.98 9.15 -0.78
CA LYS A 312 -1.65 10.37 -0.39
C LYS A 312 -0.71 11.55 -0.56
N PHE A 313 -1.19 12.57 -1.25
CA PHE A 313 -0.44 13.82 -1.40
C PHE A 313 -0.52 14.65 -0.13
N PRO A 314 0.54 15.46 0.13
CA PRO A 314 0.55 16.36 1.28
C PRO A 314 -0.63 17.34 1.24
N THR A 315 -1.37 17.39 2.34
CA THR A 315 -2.50 18.31 2.53
C THR A 315 -2.56 18.75 3.99
N PRO A 316 -3.29 19.82 4.32
CA PRO A 316 -3.59 20.12 5.71
C PRO A 316 -4.30 18.94 6.39
N SER A 317 -4.00 18.72 7.65
CA SER A 317 -4.62 17.65 8.44
C SER A 317 -4.90 18.07 9.88
N LEU A 318 -5.94 17.48 10.43
CA LEU A 318 -6.23 17.50 11.84
C LEU A 318 -5.67 16.23 12.46
N GLU A 319 -4.77 16.34 13.41
CA GLU A 319 -4.13 15.24 14.11
C GLU A 319 -4.69 15.11 15.52
N LEU A 320 -5.08 13.90 15.89
CA LEU A 320 -5.37 13.51 17.27
C LEU A 320 -4.25 12.60 17.76
N SER A 321 -3.45 13.09 18.70
CA SER A 321 -2.36 12.33 19.31
C SER A 321 -2.19 12.72 20.78
N GLN A 322 -1.87 11.76 21.64
CA GLN A 322 -1.65 11.96 23.07
C GLN A 322 -2.78 12.75 23.77
N GLY A 323 -4.05 12.52 23.37
CA GLY A 323 -5.22 13.25 23.88
C GLY A 323 -5.32 14.72 23.45
N SER A 324 -4.45 15.19 22.57
CA SER A 324 -4.41 16.55 22.05
C SER A 324 -4.80 16.60 20.58
N LEU A 325 -5.50 17.66 20.19
CA LEU A 325 -5.85 17.94 18.82
C LEU A 325 -4.88 19.01 18.26
N LYS A 326 -4.22 18.68 17.14
CA LYS A 326 -3.24 19.54 16.49
C LYS A 326 -3.63 19.81 15.05
N TRP A 327 -3.34 20.98 14.54
CA TRP A 327 -3.48 21.34 13.14
C TRP A 327 -2.12 21.31 12.44
N ASN A 328 -2.02 20.50 11.40
CA ASN A 328 -0.83 20.44 10.54
C ASN A 328 -1.18 21.10 9.20
N TRP A 329 -0.48 22.17 8.81
CA TRP A 329 -0.67 22.85 7.53
C TRP A 329 -0.31 21.98 6.34
N ILE A 330 0.69 21.12 6.51
CA ILE A 330 1.12 20.13 5.53
C ILE A 330 1.47 18.86 6.30
N HIS A 331 0.79 17.77 5.97
CA HIS A 331 1.10 16.45 6.49
C HIS A 331 1.29 15.47 5.30
N PHE A 332 2.35 14.64 5.41
CA PHE A 332 2.73 13.65 4.42
C PHE A 332 2.22 12.27 4.80
#